data_8c9926c8cae4f27a4c4b7b344d0d2ae1
#
_entry.id   8c9926c8cae4f27a4c4b7b344d0d2ae1
#
_cell.length_a   1.000
_cell.length_b   1.000
_cell.length_c   1.000
_cell.angle_alpha   90.00
_cell.angle_beta   90.00
_cell.angle_gamma   90.00
#
_symmetry.space_group_name_H-M   'P 1'
#
loop_
_entity.id
_entity.type
_entity.pdbx_description
1 polymer ?
#
loop_
_entity_poly.entity_id
_entity_poly.type
_entity_poly.pdbx_seq_one_letter_code
_entity_poly.pdbx_strand_id
1 'polypeptide(L)'
;MIAWCFQSLGIMLGAHWAYAVLGWGGYWGWDPVENASLLPWLTGTAFLHSVMMQEKRGMMKVWNVWLVFCTFLLCILGTFLTRSGIVSSVHAFANSQIGPWFVGFILVTLTVCFVAYVKNHDYLKSENRLDSVVSRESGFLFNNLLFLVACIAVLSGTLFPVFSEWFSGSRISVGAPFFNKIMIPIGLALLFLTGVGPLLAWRKTSGESLKRNFGWPLLAALVGGLITFVLGYRAAYSLFCFMLCGFVFWTIVLEFYRGAKVIAARTGMSLIMSAHELAMRNTRRYGGYVVHFGMVLIFIGLAGASFNKDVQQTMNLGDSMRLGTYTLVLQSADAKAEKNYTADRMIIEVLKDNKEMMMLYPEKRKFAGTAEQSGTMVAIYSTLREDLYVVFAGQDPETNLPVIHAFLNPLVKWIWLGGVWVVMGTLLALMPNRRAALVLSDASQPAASPVAPALNPSITLREGHD
;
A
#
# COMPACT_ATOMS: atom_id res chain seq x y z
N MET A 1 5.57 -10.81 6.95
CA MET A 1 4.23 -10.20 7.09
C MET A 1 4.17 -9.11 8.16
N ILE A 2 4.59 -9.36 9.40
CA ILE A 2 4.57 -8.33 10.48
C ILE A 2 5.38 -7.10 10.07
N ALA A 3 6.65 -7.25 9.71
CA ALA A 3 7.51 -6.14 9.26
C ALA A 3 6.89 -5.39 8.05
N TRP A 4 6.34 -6.11 7.08
CA TRP A 4 5.66 -5.53 5.93
C TRP A 4 4.41 -4.75 6.32
N CYS A 5 3.65 -5.21 7.32
CA CYS A 5 2.48 -4.48 7.84
C CYS A 5 2.89 -3.13 8.45
N PHE A 6 3.92 -3.13 9.30
CA PHE A 6 4.44 -1.90 9.89
C PHE A 6 5.07 -0.96 8.86
N GLN A 7 5.74 -1.50 7.84
CA GLN A 7 6.25 -0.72 6.72
C GLN A 7 5.10 -0.06 5.93
N SER A 8 4.05 -0.82 5.61
CA SER A 8 2.86 -0.30 4.93
C SER A 8 2.17 0.78 5.75
N LEU A 9 1.99 0.55 7.06
CA LEU A 9 1.42 1.53 7.99
C LEU A 9 2.28 2.80 8.07
N GLY A 10 3.61 2.65 8.15
CA GLY A 10 4.56 3.76 8.19
C GLY A 10 4.48 4.63 6.93
N ILE A 11 4.43 4.02 5.74
CA ILE A 11 4.26 4.74 4.46
C ILE A 11 2.92 5.49 4.44
N MET A 12 1.82 4.86 4.85
CA MET A 12 0.50 5.48 4.85
C MET A 12 0.39 6.63 5.85
N LEU A 13 0.95 6.48 7.05
CA LEU A 13 0.98 7.55 8.06
C LEU A 13 1.88 8.70 7.63
N GLY A 14 3.03 8.41 7.00
CA GLY A 14 3.93 9.42 6.44
C GLY A 14 3.25 10.23 5.32
N ALA A 15 2.56 9.55 4.40
CA ALA A 15 1.79 10.20 3.34
C ALA A 15 0.64 11.07 3.90
N HIS A 16 -0.05 10.58 4.94
CA HIS A 16 -1.10 11.36 5.61
C HIS A 16 -0.53 12.58 6.34
N TRP A 17 0.61 12.42 7.01
CA TRP A 17 1.31 13.53 7.65
C TRP A 17 1.74 14.59 6.63
N ALA A 18 2.34 14.19 5.51
CA ALA A 18 2.72 15.09 4.43
C ALA A 18 1.50 15.87 3.89
N TYR A 19 0.38 15.18 3.68
CA TYR A 19 -0.88 15.79 3.25
C TYR A 19 -1.42 16.83 4.24
N ALA A 20 -1.31 16.57 5.55
CA ALA A 20 -1.86 17.45 6.57
C ALA A 20 -0.94 18.64 6.95
N VAL A 21 0.39 18.56 6.70
CA VAL A 21 1.37 19.48 7.29
C VAL A 21 2.20 20.25 6.26
N LEU A 22 2.49 19.68 5.08
CA LEU A 22 3.42 20.33 4.14
C LEU A 22 2.79 21.43 3.29
N GLY A 23 1.48 21.47 3.16
CA GLY A 23 0.78 22.53 2.45
C GLY A 23 0.92 22.55 0.92
N TRP A 24 1.40 21.48 0.32
CA TRP A 24 1.60 21.37 -1.14
C TRP A 24 0.40 20.79 -1.90
N GLY A 25 -0.70 20.48 -1.18
CA GLY A 25 -1.93 19.97 -1.79
C GLY A 25 -1.92 18.48 -2.14
N GLY A 26 -0.83 17.75 -1.86
CA GLY A 26 -0.66 16.35 -2.20
C GLY A 26 -0.22 15.47 -1.01
N TYR A 27 -0.25 14.16 -1.21
CA TYR A 27 0.12 13.15 -0.21
C TYR A 27 1.38 12.36 -0.58
N TRP A 28 1.92 12.54 -1.81
CA TRP A 28 3.11 11.88 -2.32
C TRP A 28 3.79 12.75 -3.38
N GLY A 29 5.01 13.15 -3.13
CA GLY A 29 5.78 14.05 -4.00
C GLY A 29 6.92 13.38 -4.76
N TRP A 30 7.12 12.06 -4.62
CA TRP A 30 8.32 11.37 -5.10
C TRP A 30 9.61 11.93 -4.51
N ASP A 31 9.53 12.45 -3.28
CA ASP A 31 10.70 12.86 -2.53
C ASP A 31 11.66 11.69 -2.32
N PRO A 32 13.00 11.90 -2.33
CA PRO A 32 13.99 10.83 -2.13
C PRO A 32 13.76 9.98 -0.87
N VAL A 33 13.25 10.58 0.23
CA VAL A 33 12.96 9.85 1.47
C VAL A 33 11.69 9.01 1.35
N GLU A 34 10.64 9.54 0.69
CA GLU A 34 9.45 8.77 0.34
C GLU A 34 9.83 7.56 -0.52
N ASN A 35 10.62 7.81 -1.57
CA ASN A 35 11.12 6.76 -2.47
C ASN A 35 11.94 5.71 -1.70
N ALA A 36 12.82 6.15 -0.80
CA ALA A 36 13.62 5.25 0.04
C ALA A 36 12.78 4.32 0.91
N SER A 37 11.62 4.78 1.37
CA SER A 37 10.66 3.95 2.11
C SER A 37 9.92 2.95 1.23
N LEU A 38 9.66 3.33 -0.04
CA LEU A 38 8.94 2.50 -1.01
C LEU A 38 9.80 1.34 -1.53
N LEU A 39 11.10 1.52 -1.70
CA LEU A 39 12.01 0.50 -2.25
C LEU A 39 11.96 -0.85 -1.50
N PRO A 40 12.15 -0.92 -0.15
CA PRO A 40 12.05 -2.17 0.58
C PRO A 40 10.61 -2.71 0.62
N TRP A 41 9.59 -1.85 0.51
CA TRP A 41 8.20 -2.28 0.40
C TRP A 41 7.93 -3.04 -0.90
N LEU A 42 8.48 -2.58 -2.03
CA LEU A 42 8.35 -3.26 -3.33
C LEU A 42 9.00 -4.64 -3.31
N THR A 43 10.24 -4.75 -2.84
CA THR A 43 10.96 -6.03 -2.77
C THR A 43 10.37 -6.97 -1.71
N GLY A 44 9.93 -6.44 -0.57
CA GLY A 44 9.23 -7.19 0.46
C GLY A 44 7.87 -7.73 -0.01
N THR A 45 7.13 -6.95 -0.82
CA THR A 45 5.87 -7.38 -1.43
C THR A 45 6.11 -8.49 -2.46
N ALA A 46 7.13 -8.35 -3.31
CA ALA A 46 7.57 -9.41 -4.23
C ALA A 46 7.89 -10.71 -3.46
N PHE A 47 8.64 -10.60 -2.36
CA PHE A 47 8.95 -11.75 -1.49
C PHE A 47 7.71 -12.43 -0.93
N LEU A 48 6.72 -11.67 -0.41
CA LEU A 48 5.47 -12.24 0.13
C LEU A 48 4.70 -13.05 -0.91
N HIS A 49 4.75 -12.65 -2.18
CA HIS A 49 4.12 -13.38 -3.27
C HIS A 49 4.91 -14.62 -3.70
N SER A 50 6.25 -14.51 -3.80
CA SER A 50 7.08 -15.61 -4.29
C SER A 50 7.33 -16.70 -3.24
N VAL A 51 7.27 -16.38 -1.94
CA VAL A 51 7.39 -17.42 -0.90
C VAL A 51 6.25 -18.43 -0.96
N MET A 52 5.05 -18.02 -1.39
CA MET A 52 3.93 -18.95 -1.62
C MET A 52 4.22 -19.96 -2.75
N MET A 53 5.00 -19.55 -3.76
CA MET A 53 5.48 -20.43 -4.82
C MET A 53 6.48 -21.45 -4.30
N GLN A 54 7.38 -21.02 -3.43
CA GLN A 54 8.34 -21.90 -2.77
C GLN A 54 7.64 -22.92 -1.88
N GLU A 55 6.67 -22.49 -1.05
CA GLU A 55 5.92 -23.39 -0.16
C GLU A 55 5.10 -24.44 -0.93
N LYS A 56 4.52 -24.09 -2.08
CA LYS A 56 3.61 -24.99 -2.83
C LYS A 56 4.27 -25.79 -3.92
N ARG A 57 5.36 -25.29 -4.50
CA ARG A 57 5.97 -25.83 -5.72
C ARG A 57 7.47 -26.05 -5.62
N GLY A 58 8.13 -25.66 -4.53
CA GLY A 58 9.59 -25.71 -4.41
C GLY A 58 10.34 -24.85 -5.42
N MET A 59 9.65 -23.83 -5.99
CA MET A 59 10.17 -22.90 -7.00
C MET A 59 10.64 -21.60 -6.38
N MET A 60 11.47 -20.83 -7.11
CA MET A 60 11.88 -19.46 -6.76
C MET A 60 12.71 -19.34 -5.47
N LYS A 61 13.42 -20.39 -5.03
CA LYS A 61 14.25 -20.36 -3.82
C LYS A 61 15.33 -19.28 -3.89
N VAL A 62 16.07 -19.20 -5.00
CA VAL A 62 17.11 -18.18 -5.25
C VAL A 62 16.51 -16.77 -5.23
N TRP A 63 15.37 -16.56 -5.89
CA TRP A 63 14.65 -15.29 -5.89
C TRP A 63 14.30 -14.84 -4.48
N ASN A 64 13.76 -15.72 -3.66
CA ASN A 64 13.34 -15.42 -2.30
C ASN A 64 14.53 -14.99 -1.43
N VAL A 65 15.66 -15.66 -1.55
CA VAL A 65 16.89 -15.29 -0.82
C VAL A 65 17.36 -13.88 -1.24
N TRP A 66 17.45 -13.61 -2.55
CA TRP A 66 17.86 -12.29 -3.02
C TRP A 66 16.85 -11.20 -2.67
N LEU A 67 15.55 -11.47 -2.74
CA LEU A 67 14.53 -10.49 -2.34
C LEU A 67 14.64 -10.11 -0.87
N VAL A 68 14.92 -11.08 0.03
CA VAL A 68 15.15 -10.79 1.45
C VAL A 68 16.42 -9.95 1.64
N PHE A 69 17.52 -10.33 0.98
CA PHE A 69 18.77 -9.57 1.04
C PHE A 69 18.60 -8.14 0.52
N CYS A 70 17.99 -7.99 -0.65
CA CYS A 70 17.70 -6.67 -1.23
C CYS A 70 16.79 -5.83 -0.32
N THR A 71 15.74 -6.43 0.26
CA THR A 71 14.83 -5.71 1.16
C THR A 71 15.59 -5.15 2.37
N PHE A 72 16.45 -5.95 2.98
CA PHE A 72 17.28 -5.50 4.09
C PHE A 72 18.27 -4.40 3.68
N LEU A 73 19.00 -4.61 2.58
CA LEU A 73 19.98 -3.63 2.08
C LEU A 73 19.32 -2.31 1.68
N LEU A 74 18.11 -2.36 1.10
CA LEU A 74 17.34 -1.16 0.76
C LEU A 74 16.83 -0.40 2.00
N CYS A 75 16.51 -1.08 3.10
CA CYS A 75 16.23 -0.41 4.39
C CYS A 75 17.45 0.37 4.89
N ILE A 76 18.64 -0.24 4.81
CA ILE A 76 19.90 0.42 5.20
C ILE A 76 20.24 1.57 4.26
N LEU A 77 20.06 1.38 2.95
CA LEU A 77 20.21 2.43 1.94
C LEU A 77 19.27 3.61 2.20
N GLY A 78 18.01 3.34 2.57
CA GLY A 78 17.04 4.38 2.94
C GLY A 78 17.54 5.22 4.11
N THR A 79 18.05 4.58 5.16
CA THR A 79 18.65 5.28 6.30
C THR A 79 19.89 6.08 5.90
N PHE A 80 20.73 5.53 5.04
CA PHE A 80 21.88 6.23 4.46
C PHE A 80 21.45 7.50 3.71
N LEU A 81 20.46 7.42 2.82
CA LEU A 81 19.96 8.56 2.05
C LEU A 81 19.43 9.68 2.95
N THR A 82 18.72 9.33 4.03
CA THR A 82 18.15 10.33 4.96
C THR A 82 19.18 11.01 5.85
N ARG A 83 20.34 10.37 6.10
CA ARG A 83 21.35 10.84 7.07
C ARG A 83 22.65 11.37 6.45
N SER A 84 22.93 11.03 5.19
CA SER A 84 24.19 11.39 4.55
C SER A 84 24.23 12.78 3.93
N GLY A 85 23.04 13.41 3.74
CA GLY A 85 22.95 14.70 3.03
C GLY A 85 23.23 14.63 1.52
N ILE A 86 23.38 13.40 0.96
CA ILE A 86 23.65 13.19 -0.47
C ILE A 86 22.46 13.60 -1.33
N VAL A 87 21.23 13.44 -0.83
CA VAL A 87 20.00 13.81 -1.52
C VAL A 87 19.33 14.99 -0.83
N SER A 88 18.78 15.94 -1.60
CA SER A 88 17.93 17.01 -1.08
C SER A 88 16.55 16.47 -0.81
N SER A 89 16.06 16.64 0.40
CA SER A 89 14.71 16.22 0.79
C SER A 89 14.17 17.13 1.88
N VAL A 90 12.87 17.39 1.83
CA VAL A 90 12.13 18.09 2.91
C VAL A 90 12.08 17.26 4.20
N HIS A 91 12.39 15.97 4.12
CA HIS A 91 12.43 15.02 5.22
C HIS A 91 13.87 14.75 5.74
N ALA A 92 14.89 15.39 5.19
CA ALA A 92 16.27 15.24 5.63
C ALA A 92 16.58 16.26 6.75
N PHE A 93 16.41 15.83 8.00
CA PHE A 93 16.53 16.72 9.18
C PHE A 93 17.95 16.89 9.72
N ALA A 94 18.92 16.10 9.25
CA ALA A 94 20.29 16.17 9.75
C ALA A 94 21.29 15.75 8.67
N ASN A 95 22.34 16.57 8.54
CA ASN A 95 23.51 16.23 7.77
C ASN A 95 24.58 15.70 8.73
N SER A 96 25.02 14.46 8.58
CA SER A 96 25.99 13.84 9.50
C SER A 96 27.11 13.14 8.75
N GLN A 97 28.31 13.08 9.37
CA GLN A 97 29.47 12.39 8.80
C GLN A 97 29.38 10.85 8.86
N ILE A 98 28.20 10.29 9.11
CA ILE A 98 27.99 8.84 9.25
C ILE A 98 27.92 8.11 7.89
N GLY A 99 27.82 8.86 6.78
CA GLY A 99 27.68 8.31 5.43
C GLY A 99 28.68 7.19 5.08
N PRO A 100 30.02 7.39 5.24
CA PRO A 100 31.01 6.36 4.93
C PRO A 100 30.81 5.05 5.70
N TRP A 101 30.34 5.11 6.95
CA TRP A 101 30.05 3.93 7.78
C TRP A 101 28.89 3.12 7.23
N PHE A 102 27.82 3.77 6.72
CA PHE A 102 26.72 3.10 6.05
C PHE A 102 27.19 2.42 4.76
N VAL A 103 28.02 3.08 3.96
CA VAL A 103 28.57 2.47 2.73
C VAL A 103 29.40 1.24 3.09
N GLY A 104 30.30 1.34 4.08
CA GLY A 104 31.09 0.21 4.56
C GLY A 104 30.20 -0.94 5.03
N PHE A 105 29.17 -0.66 5.82
CA PHE A 105 28.24 -1.67 6.30
C PHE A 105 27.46 -2.34 5.15
N ILE A 106 26.98 -1.58 4.16
CA ILE A 106 26.30 -2.12 2.97
C ILE A 106 27.22 -3.06 2.19
N LEU A 107 28.50 -2.66 1.96
CA LEU A 107 29.47 -3.48 1.24
C LEU A 107 29.81 -4.79 1.98
N VAL A 108 30.03 -4.71 3.29
CA VAL A 108 30.27 -5.90 4.13
C VAL A 108 29.09 -6.83 4.10
N THR A 109 27.86 -6.29 4.29
CA THR A 109 26.62 -7.09 4.28
C THR A 109 26.41 -7.73 2.91
N LEU A 110 26.58 -6.99 1.81
CA LEU A 110 26.45 -7.52 0.47
C LEU A 110 27.43 -8.66 0.23
N THR A 111 28.70 -8.51 0.68
CA THR A 111 29.71 -9.55 0.60
C THR A 111 29.31 -10.79 1.36
N VAL A 112 28.83 -10.65 2.61
CA VAL A 112 28.35 -11.77 3.44
C VAL A 112 27.18 -12.48 2.75
N CYS A 113 26.19 -11.73 2.24
CA CYS A 113 25.05 -12.27 1.49
C CYS A 113 25.49 -13.05 0.26
N PHE A 114 26.44 -12.50 -0.52
CA PHE A 114 26.97 -13.16 -1.71
C PHE A 114 27.72 -14.45 -1.36
N VAL A 115 28.60 -14.43 -0.35
CA VAL A 115 29.32 -15.62 0.12
C VAL A 115 28.34 -16.68 0.62
N ALA A 116 27.30 -16.29 1.40
CA ALA A 116 26.28 -17.20 1.87
C ALA A 116 25.50 -17.83 0.70
N TYR A 117 25.17 -17.05 -0.33
CA TYR A 117 24.50 -17.52 -1.55
C TYR A 117 25.38 -18.56 -2.28
N VAL A 118 26.65 -18.23 -2.55
CA VAL A 118 27.58 -19.13 -3.26
C VAL A 118 27.76 -20.44 -2.52
N LYS A 119 27.97 -20.40 -1.19
CA LYS A 119 28.13 -21.60 -0.37
C LYS A 119 26.91 -22.52 -0.36
N ASN A 120 25.71 -21.97 -0.51
CA ASN A 120 24.45 -22.72 -0.44
C ASN A 120 23.74 -22.84 -1.81
N HIS A 121 24.43 -22.54 -2.91
CA HIS A 121 23.83 -22.50 -4.24
C HIS A 121 23.12 -23.79 -4.63
N ASP A 122 23.74 -24.96 -4.34
CA ASP A 122 23.15 -26.25 -4.69
C ASP A 122 21.87 -26.56 -3.91
N TYR A 123 21.78 -26.14 -2.65
CA TYR A 123 20.55 -26.27 -1.84
C TYR A 123 19.41 -25.38 -2.37
N LEU A 124 19.75 -24.27 -3.00
CA LEU A 124 18.79 -23.29 -3.52
C LEU A 124 18.24 -23.65 -4.89
N LYS A 125 18.64 -24.75 -5.52
CA LYS A 125 18.12 -25.19 -6.82
C LYS A 125 16.62 -25.44 -6.73
N SER A 126 15.89 -24.96 -7.74
CA SER A 126 14.44 -25.15 -7.85
C SER A 126 14.13 -26.61 -8.17
N GLU A 127 13.14 -27.18 -7.47
CA GLU A 127 12.70 -28.57 -7.64
C GLU A 127 11.80 -28.74 -8.89
N ASN A 128 11.06 -27.70 -9.25
CA ASN A 128 10.12 -27.70 -10.35
C ASN A 128 10.38 -26.54 -11.32
N ARG A 129 9.91 -26.70 -12.55
CA ARG A 129 9.95 -25.67 -13.60
C ARG A 129 8.55 -25.15 -13.90
N LEU A 130 8.48 -24.03 -14.62
CA LEU A 130 7.23 -23.45 -15.08
C LEU A 130 6.63 -24.32 -16.19
N ASP A 131 5.41 -24.86 -15.97
CA ASP A 131 4.74 -25.74 -16.92
C ASP A 131 4.02 -24.98 -18.04
N SER A 132 3.48 -23.78 -17.76
CA SER A 132 2.72 -22.96 -18.71
C SER A 132 2.76 -21.48 -18.37
N VAL A 133 2.77 -20.64 -19.41
CA VAL A 133 2.66 -19.18 -19.27
C VAL A 133 1.26 -18.76 -18.79
N VAL A 134 0.21 -19.56 -19.10
CA VAL A 134 -1.15 -19.30 -18.63
C VAL A 134 -1.43 -20.13 -17.38
N SER A 135 -0.80 -19.73 -16.29
CA SER A 135 -0.86 -20.39 -14.99
C SER A 135 -0.76 -19.38 -13.85
N ARG A 136 -1.14 -19.81 -12.65
CA ARG A 136 -0.96 -18.98 -11.44
C ARG A 136 0.51 -18.74 -11.13
N GLU A 137 1.36 -19.71 -11.43
CA GLU A 137 2.83 -19.63 -11.28
C GLU A 137 3.43 -18.52 -12.12
N SER A 138 3.05 -18.42 -13.39
CA SER A 138 3.51 -17.33 -14.26
C SER A 138 2.99 -15.98 -13.79
N GLY A 139 1.75 -15.91 -13.26
CA GLY A 139 1.21 -14.69 -12.66
C GLY A 139 2.08 -14.17 -11.51
N PHE A 140 2.54 -15.02 -10.61
CA PHE A 140 3.49 -14.64 -9.55
C PHE A 140 4.86 -14.23 -10.09
N LEU A 141 5.36 -14.89 -11.12
CA LEU A 141 6.62 -14.52 -11.75
C LEU A 141 6.55 -13.12 -12.39
N PHE A 142 5.51 -12.84 -13.17
CA PHE A 142 5.28 -11.52 -13.77
C PHE A 142 5.08 -10.43 -12.71
N ASN A 143 4.34 -10.73 -11.66
CA ASN A 143 4.16 -9.82 -10.53
C ASN A 143 5.50 -9.44 -9.89
N ASN A 144 6.37 -10.40 -9.63
CA ASN A 144 7.70 -10.15 -9.09
C ASN A 144 8.58 -9.34 -10.04
N LEU A 145 8.52 -9.63 -11.34
CA LEU A 145 9.26 -8.88 -12.35
C LEU A 145 8.82 -7.41 -12.36
N LEU A 146 7.51 -7.14 -12.33
CA LEU A 146 6.98 -5.78 -12.28
C LEU A 146 7.42 -5.03 -11.01
N PHE A 147 7.40 -5.68 -9.84
CA PHE A 147 7.91 -5.08 -8.61
C PHE A 147 9.40 -4.76 -8.69
N LEU A 148 10.22 -5.63 -9.30
CA LEU A 148 11.64 -5.36 -9.47
C LEU A 148 11.90 -4.23 -10.46
N VAL A 149 11.17 -4.18 -11.58
CA VAL A 149 11.28 -3.08 -12.55
C VAL A 149 10.87 -1.76 -11.89
N ALA A 150 9.79 -1.76 -11.10
CA ALA A 150 9.38 -0.60 -10.30
C ALA A 150 10.48 -0.17 -9.31
N CYS A 151 11.06 -1.13 -8.58
CA CYS A 151 12.13 -0.86 -7.63
C CYS A 151 13.37 -0.25 -8.31
N ILE A 152 13.80 -0.82 -9.45
CA ILE A 152 14.95 -0.31 -10.21
C ILE A 152 14.66 1.09 -10.76
N ALA A 153 13.45 1.33 -11.29
CA ALA A 153 13.08 2.64 -11.82
C ALA A 153 13.07 3.72 -10.72
N VAL A 154 12.47 3.43 -9.56
CA VAL A 154 12.45 4.35 -8.42
C VAL A 154 13.85 4.59 -7.87
N LEU A 155 14.66 3.53 -7.71
CA LEU A 155 16.05 3.65 -7.25
C LEU A 155 16.90 4.50 -8.21
N SER A 156 16.81 4.22 -9.51
CA SER A 156 17.55 4.95 -10.54
C SER A 156 17.18 6.43 -10.57
N GLY A 157 15.90 6.77 -10.54
CA GLY A 157 15.44 8.15 -10.50
C GLY A 157 15.86 8.89 -9.21
N THR A 158 15.83 8.19 -8.06
CA THR A 158 16.23 8.75 -6.77
C THR A 158 17.73 9.03 -6.69
N LEU A 159 18.56 8.17 -7.28
CA LEU A 159 20.02 8.33 -7.31
C LEU A 159 20.52 9.12 -8.52
N PHE A 160 19.65 9.43 -9.48
CA PHE A 160 20.04 10.14 -10.71
C PHE A 160 20.76 11.46 -10.46
N PRO A 161 20.35 12.32 -9.49
CA PRO A 161 21.08 13.54 -9.17
C PRO A 161 22.55 13.30 -8.77
N VAL A 162 22.82 12.22 -8.04
CA VAL A 162 24.16 11.85 -7.59
C VAL A 162 25.02 11.40 -8.78
N PHE A 163 24.47 10.55 -9.64
CA PHE A 163 25.17 10.08 -10.83
C PHE A 163 25.40 11.20 -11.84
N SER A 164 24.42 12.07 -12.08
CA SER A 164 24.58 13.19 -13.00
C SER A 164 25.67 14.16 -12.53
N GLU A 165 25.73 14.45 -11.24
CA GLU A 165 26.78 15.29 -10.66
C GLU A 165 28.17 14.65 -10.84
N TRP A 166 28.27 13.33 -10.61
CA TRP A 166 29.54 12.60 -10.78
C TRP A 166 30.02 12.53 -12.23
N PHE A 167 29.12 12.33 -13.21
CA PHE A 167 29.49 12.19 -14.61
C PHE A 167 29.59 13.51 -15.41
N SER A 168 28.71 14.49 -15.10
CA SER A 168 28.60 15.75 -15.87
C SER A 168 28.96 16.99 -15.07
N GLY A 169 29.30 16.86 -13.78
CA GLY A 169 29.58 18.00 -12.89
C GLY A 169 28.34 18.84 -12.55
N SER A 170 27.16 18.46 -13.06
CA SER A 170 25.91 19.17 -12.80
C SER A 170 24.88 18.25 -12.16
N ARG A 171 24.20 18.75 -11.11
CA ARG A 171 23.19 17.98 -10.38
C ARG A 171 21.83 18.13 -11.07
N ILE A 172 21.38 17.09 -11.75
CA ILE A 172 20.10 17.05 -12.45
C ILE A 172 19.11 16.24 -11.62
N SER A 173 18.06 16.87 -11.07
CA SER A 173 16.99 16.18 -10.37
C SER A 173 15.86 15.79 -11.32
N VAL A 174 15.26 14.61 -11.08
CA VAL A 174 14.07 14.15 -11.78
C VAL A 174 12.87 14.26 -10.83
N GLY A 175 11.78 14.83 -11.33
CA GLY A 175 10.59 15.08 -10.55
C GLY A 175 9.46 14.07 -10.82
N ALA A 176 8.29 14.35 -10.24
CA ALA A 176 7.07 13.55 -10.34
C ALA A 176 6.70 13.10 -11.78
N PRO A 177 6.87 13.92 -12.85
CA PRO A 177 6.55 13.48 -14.21
C PRO A 177 7.33 12.25 -14.66
N PHE A 178 8.60 12.12 -14.29
CA PHE A 178 9.42 10.95 -14.61
C PHE A 178 8.88 9.70 -13.92
N PHE A 179 8.68 9.77 -12.60
CA PHE A 179 8.19 8.63 -11.83
C PHE A 179 6.78 8.23 -12.25
N ASN A 180 5.88 9.18 -12.43
CA ASN A 180 4.50 8.90 -12.85
C ASN A 180 4.44 8.22 -14.22
N LYS A 181 5.27 8.64 -15.18
CA LYS A 181 5.32 8.04 -16.52
C LYS A 181 5.65 6.55 -16.49
N ILE A 182 6.46 6.11 -15.53
CA ILE A 182 6.89 4.71 -15.38
C ILE A 182 5.96 3.96 -14.42
N MET A 183 5.64 4.55 -13.28
CA MET A 183 4.94 3.84 -12.21
C MET A 183 3.44 3.67 -12.46
N ILE A 184 2.79 4.58 -13.21
CA ILE A 184 1.37 4.43 -13.54
C ILE A 184 1.13 3.17 -14.39
N PRO A 185 1.82 2.93 -15.52
CA PRO A 185 1.66 1.69 -16.29
C PRO A 185 1.98 0.43 -15.47
N ILE A 186 3.05 0.46 -14.67
CA ILE A 186 3.42 -0.68 -13.81
C ILE A 186 2.33 -0.94 -12.76
N GLY A 187 1.83 0.11 -12.11
CA GLY A 187 0.75 0.00 -11.13
C GLY A 187 -0.54 -0.59 -11.72
N LEU A 188 -0.93 -0.15 -12.91
CA LEU A 188 -2.08 -0.70 -13.63
C LEU A 188 -1.88 -2.17 -14.02
N ALA A 189 -0.67 -2.55 -14.44
CA ALA A 189 -0.33 -3.95 -14.74
C ALA A 189 -0.38 -4.83 -13.46
N LEU A 190 0.14 -4.33 -12.32
CA LEU A 190 0.05 -5.01 -11.03
C LEU A 190 -1.41 -5.16 -10.57
N LEU A 191 -2.23 -4.12 -10.73
CA LEU A 191 -3.65 -4.16 -10.42
C LEU A 191 -4.38 -5.19 -11.30
N PHE A 192 -4.08 -5.26 -12.60
CA PHE A 192 -4.60 -6.27 -13.51
C PHE A 192 -4.23 -7.69 -13.04
N LEU A 193 -2.95 -7.93 -12.71
CA LEU A 193 -2.49 -9.24 -12.20
C LEU A 193 -3.15 -9.61 -10.87
N THR A 194 -3.46 -8.64 -10.02
CA THR A 194 -4.20 -8.85 -8.77
C THR A 194 -5.58 -9.47 -9.02
N GLY A 195 -6.27 -9.04 -10.06
CA GLY A 195 -7.58 -9.62 -10.44
C GLY A 195 -7.46 -10.93 -11.21
N VAL A 196 -6.45 -11.06 -12.06
CA VAL A 196 -6.24 -12.26 -12.89
C VAL A 196 -5.73 -13.45 -12.07
N GLY A 197 -4.80 -13.22 -11.14
CA GLY A 197 -4.13 -14.28 -10.38
C GLY A 197 -5.07 -15.29 -9.71
N PRO A 198 -6.12 -14.87 -8.98
CA PRO A 198 -7.08 -15.80 -8.38
C PRO A 198 -7.87 -16.63 -9.36
N LEU A 199 -8.09 -16.11 -10.58
CA LEU A 199 -8.89 -16.78 -11.63
C LEU A 199 -8.11 -17.87 -12.37
N LEU A 200 -6.77 -17.84 -12.30
CA LEU A 200 -5.91 -18.84 -12.93
C LEU A 200 -5.78 -20.10 -12.08
N ALA A 201 -5.68 -21.24 -12.76
CA ALA A 201 -5.38 -22.53 -12.13
C ALA A 201 -3.85 -22.68 -11.93
N TRP A 202 -3.47 -23.57 -10.99
CA TRP A 202 -2.10 -24.03 -10.88
C TRP A 202 -1.73 -24.89 -12.11
N ARG A 203 -0.48 -24.82 -12.55
CA ARG A 203 0.13 -25.48 -13.71
C ARG A 203 -0.40 -24.97 -15.05
N LYS A 204 -1.66 -25.19 -15.39
CA LYS A 204 -2.27 -24.82 -16.68
C LYS A 204 -3.75 -24.48 -16.51
N THR A 205 -4.18 -23.39 -17.11
CA THR A 205 -5.59 -22.97 -17.14
C THR A 205 -6.20 -23.32 -18.49
N SER A 206 -7.35 -24.00 -18.50
CA SER A 206 -8.07 -24.32 -19.73
C SER A 206 -8.84 -23.09 -20.27
N GLY A 207 -9.05 -23.03 -21.59
CA GLY A 207 -9.79 -21.95 -22.23
C GLY A 207 -11.25 -21.84 -21.72
N GLU A 208 -11.90 -22.95 -21.43
CA GLU A 208 -13.24 -22.97 -20.84
C GLU A 208 -13.27 -22.38 -19.42
N SER A 209 -12.25 -22.70 -18.61
CA SER A 209 -12.10 -22.13 -17.28
C SER A 209 -11.89 -20.61 -17.35
N LEU A 210 -11.10 -20.13 -18.33
CA LEU A 210 -10.93 -18.70 -18.58
C LEU A 210 -12.28 -18.04 -18.90
N LYS A 211 -13.00 -18.50 -19.90
CA LYS A 211 -14.31 -17.95 -20.30
C LYS A 211 -15.29 -17.88 -19.13
N ARG A 212 -15.41 -18.97 -18.37
CA ARG A 212 -16.32 -19.07 -17.22
C ARG A 212 -15.96 -18.14 -16.06
N ASN A 213 -14.65 -17.95 -15.80
CA ASN A 213 -14.20 -17.20 -14.64
C ASN A 213 -14.04 -15.70 -14.93
N PHE A 214 -13.76 -15.29 -16.17
CA PHE A 214 -13.51 -13.89 -16.52
C PHE A 214 -14.77 -13.12 -16.91
N GLY A 215 -15.87 -13.78 -17.30
CA GLY A 215 -17.08 -13.13 -17.82
C GLY A 215 -17.65 -12.06 -16.91
N TRP A 216 -17.98 -12.41 -15.67
CA TRP A 216 -18.54 -11.49 -14.69
C TRP A 216 -17.56 -10.39 -14.26
N PRO A 217 -16.26 -10.66 -13.96
CA PRO A 217 -15.29 -9.60 -13.69
C PRO A 217 -15.12 -8.61 -14.84
N LEU A 218 -15.11 -9.06 -16.09
CA LEU A 218 -15.04 -8.18 -17.26
C LEU A 218 -16.30 -7.32 -17.40
N LEU A 219 -17.47 -7.89 -17.17
CA LEU A 219 -18.71 -7.12 -17.14
C LEU A 219 -18.67 -6.04 -16.06
N ALA A 220 -18.20 -6.37 -14.86
CA ALA A 220 -18.04 -5.40 -13.77
C ALA A 220 -17.04 -4.28 -14.12
N ALA A 221 -15.96 -4.61 -14.83
CA ALA A 221 -15.02 -3.63 -15.36
C ALA A 221 -15.69 -2.65 -16.32
N LEU A 222 -16.46 -3.17 -17.29
CA LEU A 222 -17.17 -2.34 -18.27
C LEU A 222 -18.24 -1.44 -17.61
N VAL A 223 -19.01 -2.00 -16.68
CA VAL A 223 -20.02 -1.25 -15.92
C VAL A 223 -19.35 -0.19 -15.06
N GLY A 224 -18.27 -0.52 -14.34
CA GLY A 224 -17.50 0.43 -13.55
C GLY A 224 -16.93 1.57 -14.41
N GLY A 225 -16.36 1.24 -15.57
CA GLY A 225 -15.88 2.22 -16.53
C GLY A 225 -16.98 3.13 -17.07
N LEU A 226 -18.14 2.58 -17.40
CA LEU A 226 -19.29 3.36 -17.85
C LEU A 226 -19.79 4.32 -16.77
N ILE A 227 -19.94 3.85 -15.54
CA ILE A 227 -20.36 4.69 -14.40
C ILE A 227 -19.39 5.85 -14.21
N THR A 228 -18.08 5.58 -14.16
CA THR A 228 -17.06 6.63 -13.94
C THR A 228 -17.00 7.60 -15.10
N PHE A 229 -17.18 7.13 -16.35
CA PHE A 229 -17.25 7.99 -17.53
C PHE A 229 -18.46 8.95 -17.48
N VAL A 230 -19.66 8.44 -17.11
CA VAL A 230 -20.87 9.23 -16.93
C VAL A 230 -20.76 10.24 -15.80
N LEU A 231 -20.06 9.89 -14.71
CA LEU A 231 -19.77 10.79 -13.59
C LEU A 231 -18.74 11.88 -13.92
N GLY A 232 -18.19 11.88 -15.15
CA GLY A 232 -17.27 12.92 -15.62
C GLY A 232 -15.79 12.59 -15.46
N TYR A 233 -15.41 11.41 -14.94
CA TYR A 233 -14.02 10.97 -14.80
C TYR A 233 -13.53 10.37 -16.14
N ARG A 234 -13.03 11.24 -17.04
CA ARG A 234 -12.74 10.88 -18.46
C ARG A 234 -11.24 10.78 -18.79
N ALA A 235 -10.32 11.04 -17.84
CA ALA A 235 -8.89 10.85 -18.07
C ALA A 235 -8.58 9.37 -18.35
N ALA A 236 -7.89 9.08 -19.46
CA ALA A 236 -7.72 7.72 -19.98
C ALA A 236 -7.13 6.73 -18.96
N TYR A 237 -6.03 7.11 -18.30
CA TYR A 237 -5.40 6.25 -17.28
C TYR A 237 -6.31 6.03 -16.06
N SER A 238 -7.01 7.07 -15.61
CA SER A 238 -7.93 6.96 -14.47
C SER A 238 -9.15 6.11 -14.82
N LEU A 239 -9.73 6.30 -16.01
CA LEU A 239 -10.84 5.47 -16.47
C LEU A 239 -10.44 4.00 -16.54
N PHE A 240 -9.27 3.69 -17.10
CA PHE A 240 -8.75 2.33 -17.14
C PHE A 240 -8.47 1.77 -15.73
N CYS A 241 -7.97 2.61 -14.81
CA CYS A 241 -7.81 2.25 -13.40
C CYS A 241 -9.14 1.86 -12.75
N PHE A 242 -10.20 2.66 -12.92
CA PHE A 242 -11.53 2.36 -12.37
C PHE A 242 -12.12 1.08 -12.96
N MET A 243 -11.91 0.82 -14.26
CA MET A 243 -12.29 -0.46 -14.87
C MET A 243 -11.58 -1.64 -14.21
N LEU A 244 -10.28 -1.54 -14.00
CA LEU A 244 -9.51 -2.58 -13.30
C LEU A 244 -9.93 -2.73 -11.84
N CYS A 245 -10.23 -1.63 -11.13
CA CYS A 245 -10.77 -1.68 -9.78
C CYS A 245 -12.08 -2.47 -9.72
N GLY A 246 -13.01 -2.25 -10.66
CA GLY A 246 -14.24 -3.02 -10.80
C GLY A 246 -13.99 -4.50 -11.08
N PHE A 247 -13.02 -4.80 -11.97
CA PHE A 247 -12.59 -6.15 -12.28
C PHE A 247 -12.06 -6.89 -11.04
N VAL A 248 -11.12 -6.27 -10.31
CA VAL A 248 -10.50 -6.88 -9.11
C VAL A 248 -11.53 -7.04 -8.00
N PHE A 249 -12.33 -6.00 -7.74
CA PHE A 249 -13.38 -6.05 -6.74
C PHE A 249 -14.33 -7.23 -6.97
N TRP A 250 -14.82 -7.39 -8.20
CA TRP A 250 -15.73 -8.48 -8.54
C TRP A 250 -15.07 -9.85 -8.44
N THR A 251 -13.80 -9.96 -8.82
CA THR A 251 -13.02 -11.19 -8.64
C THR A 251 -12.96 -11.59 -7.16
N ILE A 252 -12.69 -10.65 -6.26
CA ILE A 252 -12.65 -10.89 -4.81
C ILE A 252 -14.03 -11.33 -4.32
N VAL A 253 -15.10 -10.64 -4.71
CA VAL A 253 -16.48 -10.98 -4.33
C VAL A 253 -16.84 -12.41 -4.78
N LEU A 254 -16.49 -12.79 -6.01
CA LEU A 254 -16.74 -14.14 -6.51
C LEU A 254 -15.99 -15.22 -5.73
N GLU A 255 -14.76 -14.97 -5.32
CA GLU A 255 -13.97 -15.91 -4.53
C GLU A 255 -14.59 -16.15 -3.14
N PHE A 256 -15.05 -15.08 -2.48
CA PHE A 256 -15.78 -15.20 -1.22
C PHE A 256 -17.14 -15.89 -1.42
N TYR A 257 -17.92 -15.48 -2.42
CA TYR A 257 -19.25 -16.04 -2.70
C TYR A 257 -19.20 -17.54 -2.98
N ARG A 258 -18.30 -17.97 -3.90
CA ARG A 258 -18.16 -19.38 -4.26
C ARG A 258 -17.76 -20.23 -3.06
N GLY A 259 -16.80 -19.76 -2.26
CA GLY A 259 -16.37 -20.46 -1.05
C GLY A 259 -17.45 -20.53 0.01
N ALA A 260 -18.13 -19.41 0.28
CA ALA A 260 -19.21 -19.31 1.26
C ALA A 260 -20.41 -20.19 0.87
N LYS A 261 -20.80 -20.21 -0.42
CA LYS A 261 -21.90 -21.06 -0.91
C LYS A 261 -21.67 -22.54 -0.65
N VAL A 262 -20.44 -23.02 -0.78
CA VAL A 262 -20.10 -24.42 -0.48
C VAL A 262 -20.27 -24.74 1.00
N ILE A 263 -19.86 -23.82 1.90
CA ILE A 263 -20.02 -23.99 3.34
C ILE A 263 -21.51 -23.90 3.71
N ALA A 264 -22.24 -22.90 3.22
CA ALA A 264 -23.65 -22.72 3.47
C ALA A 264 -24.47 -23.96 3.08
N ALA A 265 -24.20 -24.55 1.91
CA ALA A 265 -24.86 -25.77 1.43
C ALA A 265 -24.60 -26.99 2.33
N ARG A 266 -23.47 -27.04 3.02
CA ARG A 266 -23.09 -28.17 3.90
C ARG A 266 -23.56 -28.02 5.33
N THR A 267 -23.69 -26.77 5.80
CA THR A 267 -23.91 -26.47 7.23
C THR A 267 -25.29 -25.85 7.51
N GLY A 268 -26.03 -25.41 6.48
CA GLY A 268 -27.27 -24.66 6.63
C GLY A 268 -27.10 -23.22 7.15
N MET A 269 -25.87 -22.75 7.36
CA MET A 269 -25.60 -21.39 7.81
C MET A 269 -25.93 -20.34 6.75
N SER A 270 -26.23 -19.11 7.18
CA SER A 270 -26.37 -17.98 6.26
C SER A 270 -25.09 -17.71 5.47
N LEU A 271 -25.21 -17.06 4.31
CA LEU A 271 -24.09 -16.80 3.42
C LEU A 271 -23.00 -15.93 4.10
N ILE A 272 -23.40 -14.96 4.92
CA ILE A 272 -22.49 -14.07 5.67
C ILE A 272 -21.71 -14.87 6.72
N MET A 273 -22.39 -15.69 7.52
CA MET A 273 -21.74 -16.58 8.50
C MET A 273 -20.79 -17.56 7.81
N SER A 274 -21.20 -18.10 6.67
CA SER A 274 -20.36 -19.00 5.87
C SER A 274 -19.12 -18.29 5.29
N ALA A 275 -19.23 -17.02 4.92
CA ALA A 275 -18.07 -16.22 4.47
C ALA A 275 -17.09 -15.93 5.60
N HIS A 276 -17.59 -15.65 6.80
CA HIS A 276 -16.76 -15.50 8.00
C HIS A 276 -16.04 -16.83 8.33
N GLU A 277 -16.78 -17.92 8.40
CA GLU A 277 -16.22 -19.25 8.66
C GLU A 277 -15.17 -19.64 7.60
N LEU A 278 -15.44 -19.33 6.34
CA LEU A 278 -14.51 -19.53 5.23
C LEU A 278 -13.18 -18.78 5.45
N ALA A 279 -13.26 -17.50 5.86
CA ALA A 279 -12.09 -16.68 6.16
C ALA A 279 -11.29 -17.27 7.33
N MET A 280 -11.95 -17.70 8.40
CA MET A 280 -11.31 -18.29 9.58
C MET A 280 -10.70 -19.68 9.33
N ARG A 281 -11.19 -20.42 8.32
CA ARG A 281 -10.59 -21.70 7.89
C ARG A 281 -9.32 -21.54 7.08
N ASN A 282 -9.13 -20.39 6.41
CA ASN A 282 -7.96 -20.12 5.59
C ASN A 282 -7.58 -18.63 5.63
N THR A 283 -7.14 -18.19 6.82
CA THR A 283 -6.86 -16.80 7.15
C THR A 283 -5.82 -16.17 6.23
N ARG A 284 -4.76 -16.89 5.83
CA ARG A 284 -3.74 -16.40 4.88
C ARG A 284 -4.33 -16.02 3.52
N ARG A 285 -5.19 -16.90 2.96
CA ARG A 285 -5.78 -16.67 1.63
C ARG A 285 -6.79 -15.52 1.65
N TYR A 286 -7.73 -15.56 2.59
CA TYR A 286 -8.81 -14.56 2.65
C TYR A 286 -8.35 -13.25 3.25
N GLY A 287 -7.38 -13.25 4.15
CA GLY A 287 -6.66 -12.04 4.58
C GLY A 287 -5.95 -11.36 3.41
N GLY A 288 -5.30 -12.13 2.51
CA GLY A 288 -4.73 -11.60 1.27
C GLY A 288 -5.79 -10.95 0.36
N TYR A 289 -6.99 -11.51 0.23
CA TYR A 289 -8.08 -10.87 -0.53
C TYR A 289 -8.57 -9.58 0.13
N VAL A 290 -8.59 -9.51 1.45
CA VAL A 290 -8.92 -8.28 2.18
C VAL A 290 -7.84 -7.20 1.96
N VAL A 291 -6.55 -7.58 1.96
CA VAL A 291 -5.44 -6.68 1.57
C VAL A 291 -5.65 -6.16 0.14
N HIS A 292 -5.95 -7.04 -0.81
CA HIS A 292 -6.19 -6.65 -2.20
C HIS A 292 -7.42 -5.74 -2.37
N PHE A 293 -8.46 -5.94 -1.54
CA PHE A 293 -9.58 -4.99 -1.48
C PHE A 293 -9.12 -3.61 -1.00
N GLY A 294 -8.28 -3.55 0.02
CA GLY A 294 -7.63 -2.30 0.46
C GLY A 294 -6.84 -1.63 -0.67
N MET A 295 -6.09 -2.41 -1.45
CA MET A 295 -5.38 -1.90 -2.64
C MET A 295 -6.34 -1.33 -3.69
N VAL A 296 -7.50 -1.97 -3.95
CA VAL A 296 -8.52 -1.41 -4.85
C VAL A 296 -8.95 -0.03 -4.40
N LEU A 297 -9.21 0.17 -3.10
CA LEU A 297 -9.58 1.48 -2.55
C LEU A 297 -8.46 2.52 -2.71
N ILE A 298 -7.20 2.12 -2.48
CA ILE A 298 -6.03 2.98 -2.70
C ILE A 298 -5.97 3.41 -4.17
N PHE A 299 -6.11 2.48 -5.12
CA PHE A 299 -6.08 2.80 -6.55
C PHE A 299 -7.23 3.70 -6.99
N ILE A 300 -8.43 3.57 -6.39
CA ILE A 300 -9.54 4.51 -6.61
C ILE A 300 -9.12 5.93 -6.18
N GLY A 301 -8.52 6.08 -5.01
CA GLY A 301 -8.03 7.37 -4.54
C GLY A 301 -6.90 7.94 -5.38
N LEU A 302 -5.92 7.12 -5.79
CA LEU A 302 -4.83 7.54 -6.67
C LEU A 302 -5.34 8.00 -8.04
N ALA A 303 -6.35 7.32 -8.61
CA ALA A 303 -6.96 7.71 -9.87
C ALA A 303 -7.69 9.07 -9.78
N GLY A 304 -8.16 9.44 -8.59
CA GLY A 304 -8.77 10.73 -8.30
C GLY A 304 -7.84 11.92 -8.56
N ALA A 305 -6.53 11.76 -8.37
CA ALA A 305 -5.54 12.83 -8.54
C ALA A 305 -5.51 13.45 -9.94
N SER A 306 -5.96 12.71 -10.98
CA SER A 306 -6.08 13.26 -12.34
C SER A 306 -7.16 14.33 -12.48
N PHE A 307 -7.99 14.52 -11.48
CA PHE A 307 -9.12 15.45 -11.47
C PHE A 307 -8.98 16.53 -10.42
N ASN A 308 -7.80 16.65 -9.82
CA ASN A 308 -7.49 17.74 -8.89
C ASN A 308 -7.66 19.09 -9.59
N LYS A 309 -8.16 20.04 -8.81
CA LYS A 309 -8.26 21.44 -9.22
C LYS A 309 -7.65 22.29 -8.12
N ASP A 310 -7.02 23.37 -8.50
CA ASP A 310 -6.49 24.33 -7.54
C ASP A 310 -6.70 25.76 -8.02
N VAL A 311 -6.68 26.67 -7.09
CA VAL A 311 -6.69 28.12 -7.32
C VAL A 311 -5.88 28.80 -6.25
N GLN A 312 -5.02 29.72 -6.65
CA GLN A 312 -4.24 30.55 -5.74
C GLN A 312 -4.59 32.03 -6.00
N GLN A 313 -4.83 32.77 -4.93
CA GLN A 313 -5.18 34.19 -5.03
C GLN A 313 -4.64 34.96 -3.82
N THR A 314 -4.13 36.18 -4.08
CA THR A 314 -3.86 37.18 -3.05
C THR A 314 -5.18 37.87 -2.71
N MET A 315 -5.57 37.92 -1.44
CA MET A 315 -6.90 38.32 -1.02
C MET A 315 -6.86 39.44 0.02
N ASN A 316 -7.73 40.43 -0.13
CA ASN A 316 -8.07 41.36 0.97
C ASN A 316 -9.16 40.75 1.86
N LEU A 317 -9.39 41.33 3.01
CA LEU A 317 -10.52 40.99 3.87
C LEU A 317 -11.84 41.27 3.12
N GLY A 318 -12.73 40.29 3.10
CA GLY A 318 -13.98 40.32 2.37
C GLY A 318 -13.89 39.82 0.93
N ASP A 319 -12.69 39.64 0.35
CA ASP A 319 -12.54 39.06 -0.98
C ASP A 319 -12.97 37.60 -1.00
N SER A 320 -13.44 37.18 -2.18
CA SER A 320 -13.87 35.79 -2.39
C SER A 320 -13.16 35.16 -3.58
N MET A 321 -12.89 33.84 -3.48
CA MET A 321 -12.41 33.01 -4.60
C MET A 321 -13.30 31.78 -4.80
N ARG A 322 -13.46 31.34 -6.04
CA ARG A 322 -14.31 30.21 -6.39
C ARG A 322 -13.50 29.01 -6.84
N LEU A 323 -13.79 27.85 -6.25
CA LEU A 323 -13.19 26.56 -6.63
C LEU A 323 -14.28 25.47 -6.75
N GLY A 324 -14.65 25.12 -7.98
CA GLY A 324 -15.73 24.17 -8.23
C GLY A 324 -17.09 24.70 -7.75
N THR A 325 -17.72 23.99 -6.82
CA THR A 325 -19.00 24.37 -6.19
C THR A 325 -18.81 25.19 -4.91
N TYR A 326 -17.56 25.39 -4.49
CA TYR A 326 -17.22 26.13 -3.28
C TYR A 326 -16.83 27.56 -3.59
N THR A 327 -17.25 28.48 -2.72
CA THR A 327 -16.78 29.86 -2.67
C THR A 327 -16.13 30.08 -1.32
N LEU A 328 -14.91 30.57 -1.31
CA LEU A 328 -14.11 30.83 -0.10
C LEU A 328 -14.03 32.34 0.09
N VAL A 329 -14.43 32.84 1.25
CA VAL A 329 -14.42 34.28 1.58
C VAL A 329 -13.46 34.49 2.74
N LEU A 330 -12.47 35.36 2.59
CA LEU A 330 -11.53 35.70 3.65
C LEU A 330 -12.21 36.69 4.61
N GLN A 331 -12.67 36.22 5.77
CA GLN A 331 -13.40 37.01 6.74
C GLN A 331 -12.48 37.87 7.62
N SER A 332 -11.42 37.25 8.14
CA SER A 332 -10.47 37.92 9.01
C SER A 332 -9.14 37.17 9.12
N ALA A 333 -8.15 37.82 9.68
CA ALA A 333 -6.88 37.24 10.07
C ALA A 333 -6.64 37.51 11.55
N ASP A 334 -6.15 36.51 12.28
CA ASP A 334 -5.75 36.68 13.66
C ASP A 334 -4.35 36.08 13.91
N ALA A 335 -3.68 36.57 14.98
CA ALA A 335 -2.42 36.02 15.45
C ALA A 335 -2.67 35.26 16.75
N LYS A 336 -2.29 33.97 16.75
CA LYS A 336 -2.37 33.10 17.92
C LYS A 336 -0.99 32.85 18.50
N ALA A 337 -0.81 33.16 19.79
CA ALA A 337 0.41 32.85 20.53
C ALA A 337 0.17 31.66 21.46
N GLU A 338 0.97 30.62 21.31
CA GLU A 338 0.99 29.44 22.16
C GLU A 338 2.36 29.31 22.81
N LYS A 339 2.49 28.41 23.81
CA LYS A 339 3.74 28.22 24.55
C LYS A 339 4.94 27.86 23.66
N ASN A 340 4.71 27.12 22.58
CA ASN A 340 5.76 26.54 21.73
C ASN A 340 5.83 27.18 20.34
N TYR A 341 4.82 27.98 19.94
CA TYR A 341 4.77 28.60 18.62
C TYR A 341 3.89 29.84 18.60
N THR A 342 4.13 30.69 17.62
CA THR A 342 3.19 31.73 17.19
C THR A 342 2.61 31.33 15.84
N ALA A 343 1.35 31.64 15.59
CA ALA A 343 0.68 31.33 14.34
C ALA A 343 -0.05 32.55 13.77
N ASP A 344 0.17 32.78 12.48
CA ASP A 344 -0.67 33.66 11.68
C ASP A 344 -1.79 32.80 11.09
N ARG A 345 -3.04 33.04 11.49
CA ARG A 345 -4.22 32.23 11.14
C ARG A 345 -5.20 33.03 10.30
N MET A 346 -5.66 32.43 9.19
CA MET A 346 -6.72 33.01 8.37
C MET A 346 -8.05 32.39 8.74
N ILE A 347 -9.12 33.19 8.77
CA ILE A 347 -10.49 32.75 9.01
C ILE A 347 -11.24 32.85 7.67
N ILE A 348 -11.54 31.69 7.11
CA ILE A 348 -12.12 31.56 5.78
C ILE A 348 -13.50 30.94 5.89
N GLU A 349 -14.52 31.69 5.49
CA GLU A 349 -15.86 31.17 5.33
C GLU A 349 -15.99 30.38 4.04
N VAL A 350 -16.56 29.20 4.15
CA VAL A 350 -16.83 28.32 3.02
C VAL A 350 -18.32 28.31 2.73
N LEU A 351 -18.68 28.75 1.52
CA LEU A 351 -20.03 28.62 0.99
C LEU A 351 -20.05 27.52 -0.06
N LYS A 352 -21.11 26.73 -0.06
CA LYS A 352 -21.41 25.75 -1.11
C LYS A 352 -22.73 26.11 -1.77
N ASP A 353 -22.70 26.31 -3.09
CA ASP A 353 -23.88 26.75 -3.85
C ASP A 353 -24.55 28.01 -3.23
N ASN A 354 -23.72 28.97 -2.79
CA ASN A 354 -24.09 30.21 -2.13
C ASN A 354 -24.77 30.05 -0.75
N LYS A 355 -24.64 28.89 -0.12
CA LYS A 355 -25.10 28.67 1.26
C LYS A 355 -23.90 28.51 2.18
N GLU A 356 -23.91 29.23 3.28
CA GLU A 356 -22.90 29.06 4.35
C GLU A 356 -22.84 27.61 4.82
N MET A 357 -21.63 27.08 4.93
CA MET A 357 -21.40 25.70 5.26
C MET A 357 -20.54 25.55 6.51
N MET A 358 -19.39 26.20 6.55
CA MET A 358 -18.44 26.11 7.67
C MET A 358 -17.36 27.17 7.59
N MET A 359 -16.60 27.33 8.68
CA MET A 359 -15.36 28.09 8.74
C MET A 359 -14.14 27.17 8.66
N LEU A 360 -13.11 27.58 7.93
CA LEU A 360 -11.80 26.92 7.86
C LEU A 360 -10.72 27.86 8.42
N TYR A 361 -9.70 27.26 9.05
CA TYR A 361 -8.68 27.98 9.80
C TYR A 361 -7.27 27.55 9.37
N PRO A 362 -6.82 27.81 8.14
CA PRO A 362 -5.43 27.53 7.76
C PRO A 362 -4.49 28.49 8.49
N GLU A 363 -3.36 27.96 8.98
CA GLU A 363 -2.41 28.76 9.74
C GLU A 363 -0.94 28.47 9.36
N LYS A 364 -0.09 29.47 9.52
CA LYS A 364 1.35 29.35 9.37
C LYS A 364 1.99 29.53 10.74
N ARG A 365 2.67 28.49 11.22
CA ARG A 365 3.27 28.43 12.55
C ARG A 365 4.76 28.74 12.49
N LYS A 366 5.24 29.53 13.45
CA LYS A 366 6.65 29.77 13.70
C LYS A 366 6.97 29.16 15.06
N PHE A 367 7.85 28.17 15.11
CA PHE A 367 8.17 27.46 16.34
C PHE A 367 9.25 28.17 17.14
N ALA A 368 9.09 28.19 18.48
CA ALA A 368 10.07 28.76 19.39
C ALA A 368 11.38 27.96 19.34
N GLY A 369 12.53 28.67 19.21
CA GLY A 369 13.87 28.05 19.18
C GLY A 369 14.38 27.63 17.79
N THR A 370 13.56 27.73 16.74
CA THR A 370 13.94 27.45 15.34
C THR A 370 13.52 28.65 14.48
N ALA A 371 14.30 29.71 14.48
CA ALA A 371 13.95 30.98 13.84
C ALA A 371 13.65 30.90 12.33
N GLU A 372 14.03 29.78 11.66
CA GLU A 372 13.89 29.60 10.22
C GLU A 372 12.84 28.53 9.82
N GLN A 373 12.32 27.75 10.77
CA GLN A 373 11.35 26.71 10.43
C GLN A 373 9.90 27.19 10.66
N SER A 374 9.22 27.52 9.58
CA SER A 374 7.79 27.73 9.59
C SER A 374 7.06 26.45 9.18
N GLY A 375 6.09 26.02 9.98
CA GLY A 375 5.17 24.91 9.64
C GLY A 375 3.88 25.47 9.04
N THR A 376 3.40 24.86 7.97
CA THR A 376 2.09 25.16 7.37
C THR A 376 1.06 24.19 7.93
N MET A 377 0.02 24.71 8.58
CA MET A 377 -1.11 23.89 9.03
C MET A 377 -2.29 24.15 8.11
N VAL A 378 -2.64 23.13 7.36
CA VAL A 378 -3.71 23.21 6.38
C VAL A 378 -5.07 23.04 7.04
N ALA A 379 -6.12 23.61 6.44
CA ALA A 379 -7.49 23.35 6.83
C ALA A 379 -8.16 22.45 5.77
N ILE A 380 -8.68 21.29 6.20
CA ILE A 380 -9.22 20.29 5.29
C ILE A 380 -10.68 19.98 5.67
N TYR A 381 -11.58 20.15 4.71
CA TYR A 381 -12.92 19.58 4.78
C TYR A 381 -12.97 18.32 3.90
N SER A 382 -13.10 17.16 4.54
CA SER A 382 -12.99 15.86 3.89
C SER A 382 -14.32 15.13 3.80
N THR A 383 -14.68 14.69 2.59
CA THR A 383 -15.83 13.85 2.28
C THR A 383 -15.39 12.57 1.55
N LEU A 384 -16.29 11.62 1.31
CA LEU A 384 -16.00 10.45 0.46
C LEU A 384 -15.82 10.81 -1.02
N ARG A 385 -16.31 11.97 -1.45
CA ARG A 385 -16.24 12.42 -2.83
C ARG A 385 -14.99 13.22 -3.11
N GLU A 386 -14.67 14.17 -2.23
CA GLU A 386 -13.59 15.13 -2.44
C GLU A 386 -13.16 15.76 -1.10
N ASP A 387 -11.92 16.23 -1.05
CA ASP A 387 -11.39 17.06 0.02
C ASP A 387 -11.24 18.49 -0.50
N LEU A 388 -11.85 19.45 0.21
CA LEU A 388 -11.51 20.85 0.10
C LEU A 388 -10.35 21.15 1.03
N TYR A 389 -9.18 21.45 0.46
CA TYR A 389 -7.92 21.61 1.14
C TYR A 389 -7.44 23.06 0.97
N VAL A 390 -7.30 23.80 2.06
CA VAL A 390 -7.02 25.23 2.03
C VAL A 390 -5.75 25.52 2.81
N VAL A 391 -4.87 26.30 2.19
CA VAL A 391 -3.54 26.66 2.70
C VAL A 391 -3.41 28.17 2.77
N PHE A 392 -2.85 28.67 3.87
CA PHE A 392 -2.27 29.97 3.92
C PHE A 392 -0.80 29.89 3.48
N ALA A 393 -0.51 30.29 2.23
CA ALA A 393 0.81 30.18 1.63
C ALA A 393 1.82 31.21 2.18
N GLY A 394 1.32 32.25 2.85
CA GLY A 394 2.10 33.37 3.38
C GLY A 394 1.57 34.71 2.88
N GLN A 395 2.38 35.75 2.99
CA GLN A 395 2.05 37.08 2.50
C GLN A 395 2.79 37.34 1.20
N ASP A 396 2.12 38.04 0.29
CA ASP A 396 2.70 38.52 -0.95
C ASP A 396 3.77 39.61 -0.60
N PRO A 397 4.99 39.49 -1.14
CA PRO A 397 6.09 40.41 -0.78
C PRO A 397 5.86 41.88 -1.18
N GLU A 398 5.07 42.14 -2.22
CA GLU A 398 4.83 43.49 -2.74
C GLU A 398 3.64 44.15 -2.06
N THR A 399 2.56 43.42 -1.87
CA THR A 399 1.28 43.94 -1.37
C THR A 399 1.08 43.70 0.12
N ASN A 400 1.88 42.81 0.74
CA ASN A 400 1.75 42.33 2.12
C ASN A 400 0.38 41.72 2.43
N LEU A 401 -0.38 41.32 1.39
CA LEU A 401 -1.68 40.66 1.52
C LEU A 401 -1.51 39.15 1.65
N PRO A 402 -2.43 38.48 2.35
CA PRO A 402 -2.38 37.02 2.46
C PRO A 402 -2.63 36.33 1.11
N VAL A 403 -1.81 35.31 0.84
CA VAL A 403 -1.94 34.42 -0.32
C VAL A 403 -2.62 33.14 0.14
N ILE A 404 -3.83 32.89 -0.37
CA ILE A 404 -4.59 31.68 -0.09
C ILE A 404 -4.50 30.76 -1.30
N HIS A 405 -4.11 29.49 -1.06
CA HIS A 405 -4.10 28.44 -2.08
C HIS A 405 -5.10 27.36 -1.67
N ALA A 406 -6.08 27.13 -2.51
CA ALA A 406 -7.10 26.11 -2.27
C ALA A 406 -7.02 25.02 -3.33
N PHE A 407 -7.17 23.77 -2.87
CA PHE A 407 -7.21 22.58 -3.72
C PHE A 407 -8.52 21.85 -3.53
N LEU A 408 -9.02 21.26 -4.60
CA LEU A 408 -10.12 20.31 -4.58
C LEU A 408 -9.57 18.95 -5.03
N ASN A 409 -9.43 18.03 -4.08
CA ASN A 409 -8.80 16.74 -4.29
C ASN A 409 -9.85 15.62 -4.26
N PRO A 410 -10.31 15.11 -5.41
CA PRO A 410 -11.31 14.05 -5.46
C PRO A 410 -10.77 12.72 -4.95
N LEU A 411 -11.60 11.98 -4.21
CA LEU A 411 -11.42 10.58 -3.80
C LEU A 411 -10.22 10.31 -2.86
N VAL A 412 -9.52 11.31 -2.34
CA VAL A 412 -8.33 11.11 -1.48
C VAL A 412 -8.66 10.27 -0.24
N LYS A 413 -9.85 10.44 0.34
CA LYS A 413 -10.27 9.66 1.52
C LYS A 413 -10.24 8.14 1.31
N TRP A 414 -10.39 7.67 0.06
CA TRP A 414 -10.32 6.25 -0.27
C TRP A 414 -8.92 5.67 -0.10
N ILE A 415 -7.86 6.49 -0.22
CA ILE A 415 -6.47 6.07 0.07
C ILE A 415 -6.35 5.66 1.54
N TRP A 416 -6.85 6.50 2.45
CA TRP A 416 -6.78 6.25 3.90
C TRP A 416 -7.62 5.06 4.30
N LEU A 417 -8.84 4.95 3.78
CA LEU A 417 -9.71 3.79 3.99
C LEU A 417 -9.04 2.51 3.48
N GLY A 418 -8.43 2.57 2.30
CA GLY A 418 -7.70 1.45 1.71
C GLY A 418 -6.53 1.00 2.60
N GLY A 419 -5.77 1.95 3.17
CA GLY A 419 -4.70 1.66 4.13
C GLY A 419 -5.20 0.91 5.36
N VAL A 420 -6.33 1.31 5.92
CA VAL A 420 -6.99 0.59 7.05
C VAL A 420 -7.31 -0.85 6.65
N TRP A 421 -7.88 -1.07 5.45
CA TRP A 421 -8.19 -2.43 4.96
C TRP A 421 -6.95 -3.28 4.72
N VAL A 422 -5.84 -2.70 4.26
CA VAL A 422 -4.54 -3.38 4.12
C VAL A 422 -4.06 -3.89 5.48
N VAL A 423 -4.12 -3.06 6.53
CA VAL A 423 -3.74 -3.47 7.89
C VAL A 423 -4.67 -4.56 8.40
N MET A 424 -5.99 -4.38 8.30
CA MET A 424 -6.98 -5.38 8.74
C MET A 424 -6.80 -6.73 8.04
N GLY A 425 -6.59 -6.72 6.72
CA GLY A 425 -6.34 -7.93 5.94
C GLY A 425 -5.06 -8.63 6.34
N THR A 426 -4.00 -7.86 6.66
CA THR A 426 -2.74 -8.42 7.14
C THR A 426 -2.89 -9.03 8.53
N LEU A 427 -3.61 -8.38 9.44
CA LEU A 427 -3.90 -8.93 10.76
C LEU A 427 -4.71 -10.23 10.65
N LEU A 428 -5.72 -10.27 9.78
CA LEU A 428 -6.47 -11.50 9.49
C LEU A 428 -5.55 -12.60 8.95
N ALA A 429 -4.63 -12.26 8.03
CA ALA A 429 -3.70 -13.24 7.46
C ALA A 429 -2.66 -13.77 8.45
N LEU A 430 -2.39 -13.03 9.54
CA LEU A 430 -1.52 -13.45 10.66
C LEU A 430 -2.22 -14.37 11.66
N MET A 431 -3.56 -14.38 11.70
CA MET A 431 -4.30 -15.26 12.62
C MET A 431 -4.07 -16.74 12.27
N PRO A 432 -3.94 -17.62 13.28
CA PRO A 432 -3.84 -19.06 13.05
C PRO A 432 -5.13 -19.60 12.41
N ASN A 433 -4.99 -20.53 11.46
CA ASN A 433 -6.14 -21.22 10.90
C ASN A 433 -6.82 -22.07 11.98
N ARG A 434 -8.14 -22.09 12.05
CA ARG A 434 -8.89 -22.94 12.99
C ARG A 434 -8.49 -24.41 12.93
N ARG A 435 -8.18 -24.97 11.75
CA ARG A 435 -7.68 -26.34 11.60
C ARG A 435 -6.31 -26.56 12.26
N ALA A 436 -5.39 -25.61 12.13
CA ALA A 436 -4.08 -25.70 12.77
C ALA A 436 -4.19 -25.60 14.30
N ALA A 437 -5.11 -24.77 14.82
CA ALA A 437 -5.36 -24.65 16.25
C ALA A 437 -5.92 -25.96 16.85
N LEU A 438 -6.82 -26.66 16.15
CA LEU A 438 -7.35 -27.96 16.60
C LEU A 438 -6.27 -29.04 16.62
N VAL A 439 -5.42 -29.13 15.60
CA VAL A 439 -4.31 -30.11 15.56
C VAL A 439 -3.29 -29.83 16.67
N LEU A 440 -3.01 -28.57 17.00
CA LEU A 440 -2.12 -28.20 18.10
C LEU A 440 -2.76 -28.49 19.46
N SER A 441 -4.07 -28.34 19.63
CA SER A 441 -4.77 -28.69 20.87
C SER A 441 -4.81 -30.21 21.10
N ASP A 442 -5.01 -31.00 20.04
CA ASP A 442 -4.96 -32.46 20.13
C ASP A 442 -3.55 -32.98 20.40
N ALA A 443 -2.52 -32.35 19.82
CA ALA A 443 -1.13 -32.69 20.09
C ALA A 443 -0.65 -32.28 21.48
N SER A 444 -1.32 -31.34 22.15
CA SER A 444 -1.02 -30.91 23.54
C SER A 444 -1.79 -31.69 24.61
N GLN A 445 -2.74 -32.55 24.24
CA GLN A 445 -3.33 -33.49 25.20
C GLN A 445 -2.33 -34.62 25.46
N PRO A 446 -1.99 -34.88 26.75
CA PRO A 446 -1.15 -36.03 27.07
C PRO A 446 -1.87 -37.29 26.55
N ALA A 447 -1.11 -38.12 25.82
CA ALA A 447 -1.61 -39.39 25.33
C ALA A 447 -2.33 -40.12 26.47
N ALA A 448 -3.63 -40.35 26.34
CA ALA A 448 -4.38 -41.13 27.31
C ALA A 448 -3.61 -42.45 27.49
N SER A 449 -3.17 -42.70 28.69
CA SER A 449 -2.46 -43.94 29.03
C SER A 449 -3.31 -45.10 28.51
N PRO A 450 -2.74 -46.07 27.80
CA PRO A 450 -3.50 -47.24 27.36
C PRO A 450 -4.09 -47.91 28.60
N VAL A 451 -5.43 -47.89 28.71
CA VAL A 451 -6.15 -48.65 29.73
C VAL A 451 -5.77 -50.10 29.50
N ALA A 452 -5.02 -50.68 30.45
CA ALA A 452 -4.69 -52.10 30.42
C ALA A 452 -6.01 -52.90 30.29
N PRO A 453 -6.10 -53.88 29.41
CA PRO A 453 -7.32 -54.71 29.30
C PRO A 453 -7.54 -55.39 30.65
N ALA A 454 -8.76 -55.18 31.20
CA ALA A 454 -9.19 -55.84 32.42
C ALA A 454 -9.06 -57.39 32.23
N LEU A 455 -8.21 -57.99 33.01
CA LEU A 455 -8.09 -59.47 33.11
C LEU A 455 -9.48 -59.99 33.54
N ASN A 456 -10.11 -60.76 32.66
CA ASN A 456 -11.36 -61.43 32.92
C ASN A 456 -11.07 -62.65 33.84
N PRO A 457 -11.50 -62.71 35.11
CA PRO A 457 -11.26 -63.84 35.99
C PRO A 457 -12.36 -64.88 35.86
N SER A 458 -12.37 -65.68 34.79
CA SER A 458 -13.21 -66.90 34.73
C SER A 458 -12.73 -67.83 33.60
N ILE A 459 -11.62 -68.56 33.90
CA ILE A 459 -11.40 -69.87 33.30
C ILE A 459 -11.23 -70.86 34.45
N THR A 460 -12.36 -71.41 34.86
CA THR A 460 -12.38 -72.64 35.71
C THR A 460 -11.82 -73.82 34.89
N LEU A 461 -10.73 -74.37 35.36
CA LEU A 461 -10.19 -75.64 34.92
C LEU A 461 -11.23 -76.74 35.18
N ARG A 462 -11.71 -77.36 34.14
CA ARG A 462 -12.38 -78.68 34.24
C ARG A 462 -11.31 -79.71 33.97
N GLU A 463 -10.97 -80.41 35.02
CA GLU A 463 -10.34 -81.72 34.92
C GLU A 463 -11.34 -82.68 34.25
N GLY A 464 -10.90 -83.35 33.24
CA GLY A 464 -11.61 -84.43 32.56
C GLY A 464 -10.70 -85.66 32.61
N HIS A 465 -11.11 -86.64 33.40
CA HIS A 465 -10.72 -88.00 33.24
C HIS A 465 -11.27 -88.62 31.97
N ASP A 466 -10.49 -89.23 31.23
CA ASP A 466 -10.33 -90.58 30.60
C ASP A 466 -9.55 -90.51 29.32
#